data_a7002479feca3b76db0e5c8406c37d26
#
_entry.id   a7002479feca3b76db0e5c8406c37d26
#
_cell.length_a   1.000
_cell.length_b   1.000
_cell.length_c   1.000
_cell.angle_alpha   90.00
_cell.angle_beta   90.00
_cell.angle_gamma   90.00
#
_symmetry.space_group_name_H-M   'P 1'
#
loop_
_entity.id
_entity.type
_entity.pdbx_description
1 polymer ?
#
loop_
_entity_poly.entity_id
_entity_poly.type
_entity_poly.pdbx_seq_one_letter_code
_entity_poly.pdbx_strand_id
1 'polypeptide(L)'
;MRQLLLWTSVCLLAASASGREHYQLGGAAGVSWSAVGTPSFIDEAFAPGSIRPLSTELSHNLVSTMRNRGGDLTSLVSIYTLPANWADTRGFAVDGDPATAFVHPPRIDFFRPGFFYTTPMFFDLGAPFPIERVVFSTRPNQTGNKIRQFRFYLNDGSADSRDDKGNIVWTLVHNEKDNLNARVELDVEPQIVRHLYLHPLEVGDTWEVAEFEVYGQGFVPKASYISDPIDLGALSSLGRIWWSGQRDANSKILIQTRSGSDDQPEVYWRKTGVGDQEVSTLANGTPMSRADYFAMPQNVRGRITQDLDNWSVWHTYEYEDGLDGTRILSPGPRQFVQLRIDFSSQGLQGGQIDSLFFEYSQPPIVGTAIGEIYPSSVNPAEQVQFTYAVRARLDAGQPGFDRLELRTTARVEKIAAVRIDRQEVDFSALLDPEDPHHFSVNFPRVVQDQTLLEIDFDARVFVYGTVFSASVVDSETDEVGQEVTPGDAVAAILSDDIVVHTALEGRLLDNVSMGPNPFTPNGDGINDQVQIRYALLRLTKAMPLTVEIRDLNGRKVRDLSSGSGTGMLYQQAWDGLDDAGQLVAPGLYIVRVTVESDSGIEEKLSYIALAY
;
A
#
# COMPACT_ATOMS: atom_id res chain seq x y z
N MET A 1 -23.62 40.20 -5.80
CA MET A 1 -23.28 40.17 -4.37
C MET A 1 -22.24 39.10 -4.19
N ARG A 2 -20.99 39.50 -3.99
CA ARG A 2 -19.86 38.62 -3.76
C ARG A 2 -19.89 38.18 -2.30
N GLN A 3 -20.10 36.89 -2.04
CA GLN A 3 -19.80 36.34 -0.71
C GLN A 3 -18.31 35.99 -0.66
N LEU A 4 -17.59 36.71 0.21
CA LEU A 4 -16.28 36.33 0.69
C LEU A 4 -16.45 35.12 1.61
N LEU A 5 -15.91 34.00 1.20
CA LEU A 5 -15.64 32.89 2.11
C LEU A 5 -14.39 33.25 2.93
N LEU A 6 -14.62 33.55 4.19
CA LEU A 6 -13.55 33.65 5.19
C LEU A 6 -13.03 32.23 5.46
N TRP A 7 -11.77 32.01 5.13
CA TRP A 7 -10.98 30.92 5.65
C TRP A 7 -10.70 31.19 7.13
N THR A 8 -11.37 30.50 8.03
CA THR A 8 -10.98 30.45 9.43
C THR A 8 -9.85 29.42 9.55
N SER A 9 -8.61 29.89 9.42
CA SER A 9 -7.45 29.17 9.95
C SER A 9 -7.65 29.06 11.46
N VAL A 10 -7.89 27.85 11.95
CA VAL A 10 -7.77 27.54 13.37
C VAL A 10 -6.27 27.50 13.67
N CYS A 11 -5.68 28.69 13.94
CA CYS A 11 -4.39 28.75 14.61
C CYS A 11 -4.63 28.32 16.07
N LEU A 12 -4.38 27.07 16.39
CA LEU A 12 -4.02 26.70 17.75
C LEU A 12 -2.65 27.33 18.04
N LEU A 13 -2.65 28.43 18.80
CA LEU A 13 -1.46 28.86 19.51
C LEU A 13 -1.18 27.85 20.61
N ALA A 14 -0.44 26.80 20.27
CA ALA A 14 0.19 25.91 21.23
C ALA A 14 1.47 26.61 21.70
N ALA A 15 1.55 26.87 22.98
CA ALA A 15 2.83 27.06 23.66
C ALA A 15 3.69 25.82 23.34
N SER A 16 4.94 26.01 22.91
CA SER A 16 5.91 24.97 22.61
C SER A 16 6.14 24.08 23.85
N ALA A 17 5.35 23.05 23.99
CA ALA A 17 5.75 21.87 24.71
C ALA A 17 6.47 21.00 23.67
N SER A 18 7.79 20.90 23.74
CA SER A 18 8.55 19.89 23.02
C SER A 18 7.97 18.54 23.42
N GLY A 19 7.40 17.82 22.45
CA GLY A 19 6.73 16.55 22.73
C GLY A 19 6.19 15.92 21.46
N ARG A 20 5.85 14.66 21.59
CA ARG A 20 5.24 13.87 20.54
C ARG A 20 3.78 14.29 20.33
N GLU A 21 3.44 14.70 19.13
CA GLU A 21 2.09 15.05 18.73
C GLU A 21 1.47 13.95 17.87
N HIS A 22 0.14 13.91 17.81
CA HIS A 22 -0.62 12.93 17.04
C HIS A 22 -1.58 13.64 16.09
N TYR A 23 -1.59 13.20 14.84
CA TYR A 23 -2.61 13.57 13.89
C TYR A 23 -3.59 12.41 13.74
N GLN A 24 -4.89 12.69 13.78
CA GLN A 24 -5.95 11.67 13.65
C GLN A 24 -6.89 12.00 12.50
N LEU A 25 -7.06 11.03 11.61
CA LEU A 25 -8.13 10.98 10.62
C LEU A 25 -9.22 10.01 11.05
N GLY A 26 -10.47 10.40 10.86
CA GLY A 26 -11.61 9.55 11.19
C GLY A 26 -11.82 9.33 12.69
N GLY A 27 -12.68 8.38 13.03
CA GLY A 27 -13.13 8.17 14.39
C GLY A 27 -14.01 9.31 14.92
N ALA A 28 -14.37 9.23 16.20
CA ALA A 28 -15.28 10.21 16.81
C ALA A 28 -14.64 11.59 17.09
N ALA A 29 -13.32 11.66 17.20
CA ALA A 29 -12.59 12.87 17.61
C ALA A 29 -11.61 13.37 16.54
N GLY A 30 -11.37 12.61 15.48
CA GLY A 30 -10.43 12.97 14.42
C GLY A 30 -11.02 13.91 13.37
N VAL A 31 -10.16 14.35 12.47
CA VAL A 31 -10.57 15.14 11.31
C VAL A 31 -11.39 14.25 10.38
N SER A 32 -12.50 14.79 9.85
CA SER A 32 -13.34 14.03 8.88
C SER A 32 -12.56 13.74 7.61
N TRP A 33 -12.73 12.52 7.06
CA TRP A 33 -12.08 12.09 5.83
C TRP A 33 -12.33 13.04 4.65
N SER A 34 -13.59 13.43 4.43
CA SER A 34 -13.98 14.34 3.35
C SER A 34 -13.56 15.81 3.56
N ALA A 35 -13.15 16.19 4.78
CA ALA A 35 -12.67 17.54 5.04
C ALA A 35 -11.22 17.77 4.56
N VAL A 36 -10.43 16.70 4.46
CA VAL A 36 -9.00 16.76 4.15
C VAL A 36 -8.58 15.75 3.09
N GLY A 37 -9.50 15.35 2.22
CA GLY A 37 -9.16 14.44 1.15
C GLY A 37 -10.30 14.18 0.17
N THR A 38 -9.99 13.40 -0.85
CA THR A 38 -10.89 13.06 -1.95
C THR A 38 -11.20 11.56 -1.92
N PRO A 39 -12.45 11.18 -1.58
CA PRO A 39 -12.92 9.82 -1.68
C PRO A 39 -13.29 9.46 -3.13
N SER A 40 -12.99 8.24 -3.55
CA SER A 40 -13.42 7.64 -4.81
C SER A 40 -14.11 6.31 -4.54
N PHE A 41 -15.40 6.23 -4.77
CA PHE A 41 -16.26 5.07 -4.47
C PHE A 41 -16.22 4.65 -3.00
N ILE A 42 -16.11 5.61 -2.10
CA ILE A 42 -16.11 5.45 -0.64
C ILE A 42 -17.48 5.80 -0.07
N ASP A 43 -17.93 5.02 0.91
CA ASP A 43 -19.09 5.26 1.76
C ASP A 43 -18.61 5.75 3.13
N GLU A 44 -18.86 7.02 3.44
CA GLU A 44 -18.61 7.64 4.75
C GLU A 44 -19.87 7.70 5.62
N ALA A 45 -21.04 7.34 5.04
CA ALA A 45 -22.32 7.48 5.71
C ALA A 45 -22.74 6.24 6.51
N PHE A 46 -22.07 5.09 6.30
CA PHE A 46 -22.46 3.84 6.96
C PHE A 46 -22.17 3.84 8.47
N ALA A 47 -21.09 4.51 8.90
CA ALA A 47 -20.73 4.69 10.30
C ALA A 47 -19.96 6.01 10.50
N PRO A 48 -20.25 6.79 11.56
CA PRO A 48 -19.59 8.05 11.81
C PRO A 48 -18.07 7.90 11.96
N GLY A 49 -17.31 8.64 11.16
CA GLY A 49 -15.84 8.67 11.19
C GLY A 49 -15.14 7.50 10.52
N SER A 50 -15.87 6.52 9.98
CA SER A 50 -15.31 5.38 9.27
C SER A 50 -15.46 5.52 7.75
N ILE A 51 -14.60 4.85 7.00
CA ILE A 51 -14.67 4.74 5.54
C ILE A 51 -14.64 3.28 5.10
N ARG A 52 -15.42 2.96 4.06
CA ARG A 52 -15.41 1.68 3.37
C ARG A 52 -15.75 1.85 1.90
N PRO A 53 -15.53 0.85 1.03
CA PRO A 53 -16.05 0.88 -0.34
C PRO A 53 -17.58 1.00 -0.36
N LEU A 54 -18.11 1.67 -1.38
CA LEU A 54 -19.55 1.66 -1.65
C LEU A 54 -20.05 0.21 -1.77
N SER A 55 -21.25 -0.04 -1.24
CA SER A 55 -21.87 -1.36 -1.30
C SER A 55 -23.35 -1.25 -1.66
N THR A 56 -23.93 -2.36 -2.07
CA THR A 56 -25.36 -2.48 -2.34
C THR A 56 -25.92 -3.78 -1.77
N GLU A 57 -27.22 -3.78 -1.54
CA GLU A 57 -28.00 -4.92 -1.08
C GLU A 57 -29.14 -5.21 -2.06
N LEU A 58 -29.63 -6.45 -2.09
CA LEU A 58 -30.69 -6.89 -3.02
C LEU A 58 -31.99 -6.08 -2.93
N SER A 59 -32.23 -5.44 -1.78
CA SER A 59 -33.39 -4.59 -1.55
C SER A 59 -33.24 -3.16 -2.08
N HIS A 60 -32.01 -2.74 -2.42
CA HIS A 60 -31.71 -1.37 -2.83
C HIS A 60 -31.71 -1.23 -4.35
N ASN A 61 -32.59 -0.37 -4.89
CA ASN A 61 -32.55 0.01 -6.29
C ASN A 61 -31.41 1.00 -6.55
N LEU A 62 -30.35 0.55 -7.21
CA LEU A 62 -29.15 1.35 -7.51
C LEU A 62 -29.42 2.59 -8.35
N VAL A 63 -30.45 2.53 -9.22
CA VAL A 63 -30.77 3.64 -10.12
C VAL A 63 -31.40 4.82 -9.36
N SER A 64 -32.14 4.56 -8.29
CA SER A 64 -32.75 5.62 -7.46
C SER A 64 -31.73 6.59 -6.84
N THR A 65 -30.51 6.15 -6.64
CA THR A 65 -29.44 6.94 -6.01
C THR A 65 -28.25 7.23 -6.96
N MET A 66 -28.34 6.85 -8.25
CA MET A 66 -27.21 6.99 -9.18
C MET A 66 -26.71 8.43 -9.33
N ARG A 67 -27.62 9.43 -9.31
CA ARG A 67 -27.26 10.85 -9.42
C ARG A 67 -26.44 11.37 -8.26
N ASN A 68 -26.64 10.81 -7.07
CA ASN A 68 -25.85 11.16 -5.88
C ASN A 68 -24.38 10.73 -6.03
N ARG A 69 -24.09 9.79 -6.93
CA ARG A 69 -22.76 9.27 -7.25
C ARG A 69 -22.20 9.78 -8.58
N GLY A 70 -22.88 10.82 -9.18
CA GLY A 70 -22.46 11.39 -10.47
C GLY A 70 -22.90 10.60 -11.70
N GLY A 71 -23.74 9.58 -11.54
CA GLY A 71 -24.39 8.86 -12.63
C GLY A 71 -25.62 9.62 -13.17
N ASP A 72 -26.13 9.22 -14.33
CA ASP A 72 -27.37 9.77 -14.92
C ASP A 72 -27.97 8.82 -15.96
N LEU A 73 -29.20 9.10 -16.32
CA LEU A 73 -29.88 8.53 -17.48
C LEU A 73 -29.71 9.47 -18.68
N THR A 74 -29.07 8.99 -19.73
CA THR A 74 -28.84 9.73 -20.97
C THR A 74 -29.17 8.87 -22.19
N SER A 75 -28.83 9.36 -23.37
CA SER A 75 -28.90 8.57 -24.60
C SER A 75 -27.62 8.79 -25.42
N LEU A 76 -27.10 7.73 -26.02
CA LEU A 76 -25.89 7.76 -26.84
C LEU A 76 -26.13 8.22 -28.30
N VAL A 77 -27.36 8.51 -28.66
CA VAL A 77 -27.70 9.02 -29.99
C VAL A 77 -27.64 10.55 -30.03
N SER A 78 -27.60 11.11 -31.24
CA SER A 78 -27.58 12.55 -31.43
C SER A 78 -28.82 13.21 -30.82
N ILE A 79 -28.63 14.34 -30.16
CA ILE A 79 -29.72 15.14 -29.57
C ILE A 79 -30.83 15.48 -30.60
N TYR A 80 -30.47 15.62 -31.87
CA TYR A 80 -31.44 15.90 -32.96
C TYR A 80 -32.35 14.71 -33.31
N THR A 81 -31.98 13.51 -32.85
CA THR A 81 -32.77 12.29 -33.07
C THR A 81 -33.58 11.89 -31.84
N LEU A 82 -33.44 12.60 -30.73
CA LEU A 82 -34.24 12.36 -29.52
C LEU A 82 -35.64 12.96 -29.64
N PRO A 83 -36.68 12.38 -28.98
CA PRO A 83 -37.98 12.99 -28.84
C PRO A 83 -37.92 14.35 -28.15
N ALA A 84 -38.79 15.28 -28.52
CA ALA A 84 -38.83 16.60 -27.92
C ALA A 84 -39.04 16.58 -26.38
N ASN A 85 -39.76 15.58 -25.87
CA ASN A 85 -40.04 15.39 -24.45
C ASN A 85 -38.92 14.67 -23.69
N TRP A 86 -37.86 14.22 -24.37
CA TRP A 86 -36.77 13.45 -23.71
C TRP A 86 -36.16 14.18 -22.52
N ALA A 87 -35.80 15.43 -22.72
CA ALA A 87 -35.13 16.22 -21.67
C ALA A 87 -36.01 16.40 -20.42
N ASP A 88 -37.30 16.58 -20.63
CA ASP A 88 -38.27 16.88 -19.57
C ASP A 88 -38.80 15.63 -18.86
N THR A 89 -38.86 14.49 -19.55
CA THR A 89 -39.58 13.30 -19.06
C THR A 89 -38.68 12.08 -18.83
N ARG A 90 -37.42 12.07 -19.29
CA ARG A 90 -36.53 10.92 -19.09
C ARG A 90 -36.36 10.55 -17.61
N GLY A 91 -36.42 11.57 -16.73
CA GLY A 91 -36.31 11.39 -15.30
C GLY A 91 -37.40 10.55 -14.68
N PHE A 92 -38.57 10.52 -15.30
CA PHE A 92 -39.72 9.71 -14.84
C PHE A 92 -39.49 8.19 -14.93
N ALA A 93 -38.51 7.76 -15.71
CA ALA A 93 -38.17 6.35 -15.78
C ALA A 93 -37.33 5.87 -14.57
N VAL A 94 -36.97 6.78 -13.63
CA VAL A 94 -36.05 6.52 -12.51
C VAL A 94 -36.43 7.32 -11.25
N ASP A 95 -37.67 7.84 -11.16
CA ASP A 95 -38.08 8.72 -10.05
C ASP A 95 -38.75 7.98 -8.88
N GLY A 96 -38.98 6.69 -9.03
CA GLY A 96 -39.62 5.84 -8.01
C GLY A 96 -41.14 5.95 -7.97
N ASP A 97 -41.76 6.67 -8.92
CA ASP A 97 -43.22 6.79 -9.04
C ASP A 97 -43.76 6.01 -10.27
N PRO A 98 -44.34 4.83 -10.09
CA PRO A 98 -44.84 4.02 -11.19
C PRO A 98 -46.05 4.66 -11.94
N ALA A 99 -46.54 5.81 -11.49
CA ALA A 99 -47.60 6.55 -12.16
C ALA A 99 -47.07 7.52 -13.23
N THR A 100 -45.81 7.88 -13.18
CA THR A 100 -45.12 8.69 -14.19
C THR A 100 -44.36 7.80 -15.19
N ALA A 101 -43.98 8.32 -16.36
CA ALA A 101 -43.22 7.56 -17.33
C ALA A 101 -42.51 8.46 -18.35
N PHE A 102 -41.34 8.01 -18.82
CA PHE A 102 -40.85 8.43 -20.11
C PHE A 102 -41.67 7.73 -21.19
N VAL A 103 -42.39 8.50 -22.01
CA VAL A 103 -43.19 7.99 -23.13
C VAL A 103 -42.49 8.32 -24.43
N HIS A 104 -42.13 7.29 -25.20
CA HIS A 104 -41.61 7.45 -26.55
C HIS A 104 -42.74 7.53 -27.53
N PRO A 105 -42.96 8.69 -28.23
CA PRO A 105 -43.98 8.81 -29.24
C PRO A 105 -43.57 8.07 -30.52
N PRO A 106 -44.53 7.67 -31.38
CA PRO A 106 -44.21 7.18 -32.70
C PRO A 106 -43.43 8.25 -33.48
N ARG A 107 -42.26 7.88 -34.00
CA ARG A 107 -41.40 8.84 -34.74
C ARG A 107 -41.14 8.35 -36.16
N ILE A 108 -41.52 9.17 -37.11
CA ILE A 108 -41.27 8.98 -38.54
C ILE A 108 -40.35 10.12 -39.00
N ASP A 109 -39.27 9.81 -39.70
CA ASP A 109 -38.43 10.82 -40.34
C ASP A 109 -39.13 11.37 -41.57
N PHE A 110 -39.66 12.60 -41.48
CA PHE A 110 -40.31 13.27 -42.59
C PHE A 110 -39.39 13.58 -43.76
N PHE A 111 -38.07 13.68 -43.51
CA PHE A 111 -37.06 13.96 -44.54
C PHE A 111 -36.49 12.69 -45.18
N ARG A 112 -36.71 11.53 -44.54
CA ARG A 112 -36.31 10.20 -45.02
C ARG A 112 -37.44 9.20 -44.83
N PRO A 113 -38.40 9.16 -45.72
CA PRO A 113 -39.54 8.21 -45.64
C PRO A 113 -39.02 6.77 -45.49
N GLY A 114 -39.53 6.07 -44.48
CA GLY A 114 -39.07 4.70 -44.15
C GLY A 114 -37.96 4.61 -43.11
N PHE A 115 -37.38 5.73 -42.65
CA PHE A 115 -36.49 5.75 -41.50
C PHE A 115 -37.29 6.05 -40.24
N PHE A 116 -37.00 5.26 -39.22
CA PHE A 116 -37.63 5.39 -37.91
C PHE A 116 -36.49 5.52 -36.87
N TYR A 117 -36.75 6.32 -35.83
CA TYR A 117 -35.79 6.53 -34.76
C TYR A 117 -36.31 5.86 -33.50
N THR A 118 -35.45 5.11 -32.87
CA THR A 118 -35.64 4.62 -31.49
C THR A 118 -34.83 5.48 -30.52
N THR A 119 -35.21 5.47 -29.26
CA THR A 119 -34.48 6.19 -28.20
C THR A 119 -33.84 5.19 -27.26
N PRO A 120 -32.57 4.82 -27.50
CA PRO A 120 -31.86 3.98 -26.57
C PRO A 120 -31.61 4.72 -25.24
N MET A 121 -31.76 4.00 -24.13
CA MET A 121 -31.59 4.52 -22.78
C MET A 121 -30.24 4.03 -22.23
N PHE A 122 -29.38 4.97 -21.88
CA PHE A 122 -28.08 4.71 -21.30
C PHE A 122 -28.06 5.14 -19.84
N PHE A 123 -27.80 4.18 -18.95
CA PHE A 123 -27.73 4.40 -17.51
C PHE A 123 -26.26 4.29 -17.06
N ASP A 124 -25.72 5.33 -16.44
CA ASP A 124 -24.48 5.28 -15.68
C ASP A 124 -24.85 5.19 -14.19
N LEU A 125 -24.49 4.11 -13.53
CA LEU A 125 -24.76 3.93 -12.09
C LEU A 125 -23.89 4.83 -11.21
N GLY A 126 -22.90 5.53 -11.78
CA GLY A 126 -21.94 6.37 -11.06
C GLY A 126 -20.80 5.59 -10.40
N ALA A 127 -20.95 4.28 -10.23
CA ALA A 127 -19.91 3.37 -9.71
C ALA A 127 -20.13 1.94 -10.23
N PRO A 128 -19.08 1.10 -10.29
CA PRO A 128 -19.17 -0.28 -10.75
C PRO A 128 -19.67 -1.19 -9.61
N PHE A 129 -20.95 -1.55 -9.60
CA PHE A 129 -21.53 -2.45 -8.61
C PHE A 129 -21.67 -3.88 -9.12
N PRO A 130 -21.62 -4.90 -8.23
CA PRO A 130 -22.09 -6.24 -8.57
C PRO A 130 -23.61 -6.20 -8.74
N ILE A 131 -24.11 -6.58 -9.92
CA ILE A 131 -25.54 -6.64 -10.20
C ILE A 131 -25.97 -8.06 -10.55
N GLU A 132 -27.26 -8.38 -10.26
CA GLU A 132 -27.85 -9.70 -10.46
C GLU A 132 -29.20 -9.62 -11.14
N ARG A 133 -29.89 -8.46 -11.09
CA ARG A 133 -31.25 -8.31 -11.62
C ARG A 133 -31.51 -6.91 -12.11
N VAL A 134 -32.20 -6.83 -13.24
CA VAL A 134 -32.69 -5.58 -13.82
C VAL A 134 -34.19 -5.70 -14.07
N VAL A 135 -34.96 -4.65 -13.73
CA VAL A 135 -36.40 -4.62 -13.91
C VAL A 135 -36.78 -3.31 -14.61
N PHE A 136 -37.72 -3.38 -15.54
CA PHE A 136 -38.35 -2.18 -16.06
C PHE A 136 -39.82 -2.45 -16.35
N SER A 137 -40.64 -1.40 -16.24
CA SER A 137 -42.08 -1.55 -16.35
C SER A 137 -42.76 -0.34 -17.05
N THR A 138 -43.95 -0.58 -17.58
CA THR A 138 -44.88 0.48 -17.98
C THR A 138 -45.72 0.93 -16.79
N ARG A 139 -46.43 2.05 -16.94
CA ARG A 139 -47.45 2.44 -15.95
C ARG A 139 -48.54 1.36 -15.82
N PRO A 140 -49.08 1.15 -14.62
CA PRO A 140 -50.07 0.09 -14.39
C PRO A 140 -51.34 0.21 -15.27
N ASN A 141 -51.71 1.44 -15.64
CA ASN A 141 -52.86 1.74 -16.49
C ASN A 141 -52.52 1.85 -17.99
N GLN A 142 -51.28 1.62 -18.40
CA GLN A 142 -50.79 1.74 -19.78
C GLN A 142 -49.99 0.49 -20.22
N THR A 143 -50.42 -0.69 -19.81
CA THR A 143 -49.74 -1.97 -20.07
C THR A 143 -49.61 -2.31 -21.57
N GLY A 144 -50.36 -1.62 -22.43
CA GLY A 144 -50.25 -1.70 -23.90
C GLY A 144 -48.97 -1.07 -24.45
N ASN A 145 -48.40 -0.08 -23.74
CA ASN A 145 -47.24 0.69 -24.19
C ASN A 145 -45.90 -0.02 -23.82
N LYS A 146 -45.88 -1.33 -23.68
CA LYS A 146 -44.69 -2.11 -23.39
C LYS A 146 -43.72 -2.11 -24.56
N ILE A 147 -42.40 -2.20 -24.27
CA ILE A 147 -41.38 -2.42 -25.29
C ILE A 147 -41.43 -3.89 -25.71
N ARG A 148 -41.82 -4.17 -26.96
CA ARG A 148 -41.96 -5.54 -27.47
C ARG A 148 -40.65 -6.15 -27.93
N GLN A 149 -39.79 -5.32 -28.53
CA GLN A 149 -38.50 -5.78 -29.04
C GLN A 149 -37.40 -4.90 -28.49
N PHE A 150 -36.40 -5.52 -27.84
CA PHE A 150 -35.29 -4.77 -27.30
C PHE A 150 -34.01 -5.63 -27.19
N ARG A 151 -32.88 -4.95 -27.13
CA ARG A 151 -31.59 -5.52 -26.71
C ARG A 151 -31.14 -4.86 -25.43
N PHE A 152 -30.55 -5.64 -24.58
CA PHE A 152 -30.01 -5.15 -23.33
C PHE A 152 -28.50 -5.49 -23.20
N TYR A 153 -27.72 -4.48 -22.89
CA TYR A 153 -26.27 -4.57 -22.85
C TYR A 153 -25.73 -4.05 -21.51
N LEU A 154 -24.60 -4.61 -21.12
CA LEU A 154 -23.87 -4.22 -19.91
C LEU A 154 -22.43 -3.86 -20.23
N ASN A 155 -21.83 -3.07 -19.33
CA ASN A 155 -20.40 -2.73 -19.34
C ASN A 155 -19.94 -2.41 -17.92
N ASP A 156 -18.74 -2.82 -17.53
CA ASP A 156 -18.21 -2.65 -16.17
C ASP A 156 -17.65 -1.25 -15.89
N GLY A 157 -17.46 -0.43 -16.93
CA GLY A 157 -16.90 0.92 -16.84
C GLY A 157 -15.39 0.97 -16.70
N SER A 158 -14.68 -0.17 -16.76
CA SER A 158 -13.23 -0.21 -16.69
C SER A 158 -12.56 0.36 -17.95
N ALA A 159 -11.27 0.68 -17.85
CA ALA A 159 -10.49 1.11 -19.01
C ALA A 159 -10.36 -0.02 -20.04
N ASP A 160 -10.26 -1.28 -19.57
CA ASP A 160 -10.11 -2.46 -20.42
C ASP A 160 -11.39 -2.79 -21.21
N SER A 161 -12.53 -2.25 -20.79
CA SER A 161 -13.83 -2.36 -21.48
C SER A 161 -14.09 -1.23 -22.48
N ARG A 162 -13.03 -0.57 -22.97
CA ARG A 162 -13.08 0.43 -24.03
C ARG A 162 -12.24 0.01 -25.23
N ASP A 163 -12.66 0.46 -26.42
CA ASP A 163 -11.87 0.27 -27.64
C ASP A 163 -10.69 1.27 -27.72
N ASP A 164 -9.82 1.10 -28.72
CA ASP A 164 -8.64 1.97 -28.95
C ASP A 164 -9.01 3.46 -29.16
N LYS A 165 -10.27 3.76 -29.43
CA LYS A 165 -10.78 5.13 -29.58
C LYS A 165 -11.45 5.66 -28.32
N GLY A 166 -11.48 4.84 -27.24
CA GLY A 166 -12.10 5.16 -25.97
C GLY A 166 -13.62 4.93 -25.91
N ASN A 167 -14.23 4.32 -26.95
CA ASN A 167 -15.65 4.00 -26.91
C ASN A 167 -15.93 2.79 -26.02
N ILE A 168 -17.10 2.77 -25.39
CA ILE A 168 -17.54 1.66 -24.54
C ILE A 168 -17.78 0.41 -25.42
N VAL A 169 -17.17 -0.70 -25.04
CA VAL A 169 -17.42 -2.03 -25.63
C VAL A 169 -18.56 -2.68 -24.85
N TRP A 170 -19.67 -2.94 -25.55
CA TRP A 170 -20.89 -3.44 -24.94
C TRP A 170 -20.99 -4.96 -24.99
N THR A 171 -21.35 -5.58 -23.88
CA THR A 171 -21.70 -7.01 -23.80
C THR A 171 -23.20 -7.17 -23.91
N LEU A 172 -23.68 -7.85 -24.96
CA LEU A 172 -25.08 -8.20 -25.11
C LEU A 172 -25.45 -9.32 -24.13
N VAL A 173 -26.41 -9.06 -23.24
CA VAL A 173 -26.87 -10.03 -22.24
C VAL A 173 -28.31 -10.52 -22.51
N HIS A 174 -29.13 -9.74 -23.22
CA HIS A 174 -30.48 -10.15 -23.57
C HIS A 174 -30.91 -9.58 -24.93
N ASN A 175 -31.65 -10.39 -25.71
CA ASN A 175 -32.21 -9.99 -27.00
C ASN A 175 -33.64 -10.49 -27.10
N GLU A 176 -34.60 -9.62 -26.80
CA GLU A 176 -36.01 -9.91 -26.82
C GLU A 176 -36.61 -9.56 -28.18
N LYS A 177 -37.42 -10.49 -28.74
CA LYS A 177 -38.05 -10.35 -30.06
C LYS A 177 -39.55 -10.16 -30.01
N ASP A 178 -40.22 -10.53 -28.92
CA ASP A 178 -41.67 -10.41 -28.74
C ASP A 178 -42.05 -10.43 -27.25
N ASN A 179 -41.71 -9.39 -26.52
CA ASN A 179 -42.09 -9.22 -25.12
C ASN A 179 -43.61 -8.99 -24.99
N LEU A 180 -44.25 -9.84 -24.21
CA LEU A 180 -45.67 -9.73 -23.90
C LEU A 180 -45.96 -9.11 -22.52
N ASN A 181 -44.92 -8.88 -21.71
CA ASN A 181 -45.04 -8.45 -20.32
C ASN A 181 -44.94 -6.92 -20.18
N ALA A 182 -45.81 -6.32 -19.39
CA ALA A 182 -45.75 -4.91 -19.01
C ALA A 182 -44.66 -4.61 -17.97
N ARG A 183 -44.25 -5.63 -17.19
CA ARG A 183 -43.09 -5.63 -16.30
C ARG A 183 -42.12 -6.72 -16.78
N VAL A 184 -40.95 -6.31 -17.15
CA VAL A 184 -39.86 -7.18 -17.58
C VAL A 184 -38.89 -7.31 -16.42
N GLU A 185 -38.51 -8.54 -16.12
CA GLU A 185 -37.50 -8.87 -15.10
C GLU A 185 -36.44 -9.72 -15.77
N LEU A 186 -35.20 -9.26 -15.72
CA LEU A 186 -34.05 -9.90 -16.31
C LEU A 186 -33.08 -10.30 -15.17
N ASP A 187 -32.98 -11.60 -14.95
CA ASP A 187 -31.91 -12.13 -14.13
C ASP A 187 -30.59 -12.08 -14.92
N VAL A 188 -29.57 -11.55 -14.33
CA VAL A 188 -28.24 -11.39 -14.91
C VAL A 188 -27.27 -12.24 -14.08
N GLU A 189 -26.38 -12.97 -14.75
CA GLU A 189 -25.28 -13.62 -14.05
C GLU A 189 -24.51 -12.59 -13.22
N PRO A 190 -24.30 -12.82 -11.92
CA PRO A 190 -23.66 -11.84 -11.04
C PRO A 190 -22.34 -11.33 -11.61
N GLN A 191 -22.27 -10.05 -11.91
CA GLN A 191 -21.10 -9.42 -12.52
C GLN A 191 -21.01 -7.93 -12.15
N ILE A 192 -19.81 -7.37 -12.26
CA ILE A 192 -19.57 -5.94 -12.03
C ILE A 192 -20.09 -5.15 -13.22
N VAL A 193 -20.94 -4.15 -12.94
CA VAL A 193 -21.56 -3.29 -13.96
C VAL A 193 -21.59 -1.85 -13.47
N ARG A 194 -21.17 -0.93 -14.33
CA ARG A 194 -21.36 0.50 -14.18
C ARG A 194 -22.35 1.07 -15.18
N HIS A 195 -22.29 0.58 -16.42
CA HIS A 195 -23.11 1.11 -17.50
C HIS A 195 -24.11 0.05 -18.00
N LEU A 196 -25.36 0.46 -18.15
CA LEU A 196 -26.44 -0.35 -18.75
C LEU A 196 -26.98 0.36 -19.96
N TYR A 197 -27.34 -0.41 -20.97
CA TYR A 197 -27.86 0.13 -22.22
C TYR A 197 -29.08 -0.67 -22.67
N LEU A 198 -30.26 -0.07 -22.50
CA LEU A 198 -31.53 -0.58 -23.03
C LEU A 198 -31.75 0.01 -24.42
N HIS A 199 -31.78 -0.85 -25.42
CA HIS A 199 -32.02 -0.47 -26.82
C HIS A 199 -33.36 -1.02 -27.33
N PRO A 200 -34.47 -0.26 -27.24
CA PRO A 200 -35.70 -0.60 -27.90
C PRO A 200 -35.49 -0.68 -29.42
N LEU A 201 -36.04 -1.70 -30.05
CA LEU A 201 -35.92 -1.93 -31.51
C LEU A 201 -37.18 -1.55 -32.25
N GLU A 202 -38.24 -1.22 -31.53
CA GLU A 202 -39.51 -0.81 -32.12
C GLU A 202 -39.44 0.56 -32.74
N VAL A 203 -39.97 0.66 -33.92
CA VAL A 203 -40.04 1.87 -34.72
C VAL A 203 -41.49 2.07 -35.16
N GLY A 204 -42.06 3.22 -34.84
CA GLY A 204 -43.42 3.58 -35.27
C GLY A 204 -44.53 3.38 -34.24
N ASP A 205 -44.31 2.64 -33.18
CA ASP A 205 -45.24 2.45 -32.06
C ASP A 205 -44.87 3.32 -30.84
N THR A 206 -45.86 3.60 -30.01
CA THR A 206 -45.65 4.22 -28.69
C THR A 206 -45.22 3.16 -27.70
N TRP A 207 -44.12 3.42 -26.99
CA TRP A 207 -43.73 2.63 -25.86
C TRP A 207 -43.33 3.54 -24.67
N GLU A 208 -43.29 2.99 -23.47
CA GLU A 208 -42.91 3.75 -22.29
C GLU A 208 -42.07 2.93 -21.30
N VAL A 209 -41.34 3.66 -20.46
CA VAL A 209 -40.72 3.14 -19.26
C VAL A 209 -41.15 4.03 -18.09
N ALA A 210 -41.93 3.45 -17.16
CA ALA A 210 -42.35 4.10 -15.94
C ALA A 210 -41.27 3.98 -14.86
N GLU A 211 -40.73 2.78 -14.69
CA GLU A 211 -39.63 2.53 -13.75
C GLU A 211 -38.57 1.63 -14.38
N PHE A 212 -37.32 1.99 -14.13
CA PHE A 212 -36.15 1.16 -14.40
C PHE A 212 -35.38 0.94 -13.10
N GLU A 213 -35.22 -0.31 -12.73
CA GLU A 213 -34.67 -0.72 -11.43
C GLU A 213 -33.49 -1.65 -11.64
N VAL A 214 -32.43 -1.50 -10.83
CA VAL A 214 -31.21 -2.34 -10.87
C VAL A 214 -30.87 -2.80 -9.47
N TYR A 215 -30.69 -4.10 -9.33
CA TYR A 215 -30.44 -4.76 -8.05
C TYR A 215 -29.22 -5.65 -8.10
N GLY A 216 -28.52 -5.72 -6.96
CA GLY A 216 -27.40 -6.59 -6.74
C GLY A 216 -26.94 -6.55 -5.29
N GLN A 217 -25.87 -7.25 -4.96
CA GLN A 217 -25.36 -7.27 -3.61
C GLN A 217 -23.84 -7.32 -3.58
N GLY A 218 -23.23 -6.61 -2.62
CA GLY A 218 -21.82 -6.60 -2.38
C GLY A 218 -21.17 -5.23 -2.59
N PHE A 219 -19.85 -5.22 -2.52
CA PHE A 219 -19.03 -4.03 -2.60
C PHE A 219 -18.58 -3.73 -4.04
N VAL A 220 -18.32 -2.46 -4.35
CA VAL A 220 -17.55 -2.08 -5.54
C VAL A 220 -16.17 -2.72 -5.48
N PRO A 221 -15.59 -3.20 -6.60
CA PRO A 221 -14.36 -3.98 -6.59
C PRO A 221 -13.12 -3.17 -6.16
N LYS A 222 -13.13 -1.86 -6.40
CA LYS A 222 -12.04 -0.94 -6.05
C LYS A 222 -12.61 0.38 -5.54
N ALA A 223 -12.02 0.87 -4.45
CA ALA A 223 -12.29 2.20 -3.92
C ALA A 223 -10.98 2.78 -3.38
N SER A 224 -10.87 4.10 -3.34
CA SER A 224 -9.67 4.75 -2.81
C SER A 224 -10.00 6.05 -2.09
N TYR A 225 -9.15 6.37 -1.13
CA TYR A 225 -9.12 7.66 -0.46
C TYR A 225 -7.72 8.25 -0.60
N ILE A 226 -7.61 9.51 -0.95
CA ILE A 226 -6.34 10.25 -0.99
C ILE A 226 -6.54 11.54 -0.21
N SER A 227 -5.72 11.78 0.83
CA SER A 227 -5.76 13.05 1.56
C SER A 227 -5.23 14.19 0.69
N ASP A 228 -5.66 15.40 0.97
CA ASP A 228 -4.90 16.58 0.58
C ASP A 228 -3.55 16.56 1.32
N PRO A 229 -2.53 17.32 0.91
CA PRO A 229 -1.32 17.53 1.70
C PRO A 229 -1.67 18.04 3.09
N ILE A 230 -1.36 17.26 4.12
CA ILE A 230 -1.56 17.62 5.53
C ILE A 230 -0.37 18.49 5.94
N ASP A 231 -0.62 19.76 6.21
CA ASP A 231 0.39 20.71 6.70
C ASP A 231 0.55 20.56 8.21
N LEU A 232 1.74 20.19 8.65
CA LEU A 232 2.10 20.08 10.06
C LEU A 232 2.51 21.43 10.67
N GLY A 233 2.54 22.50 9.85
CA GLY A 233 2.85 23.86 10.27
C GLY A 233 4.34 24.21 10.30
N ALA A 234 5.22 23.21 10.47
CA ALA A 234 6.67 23.36 10.42
C ALA A 234 7.34 22.04 10.04
N LEU A 235 8.65 22.05 9.82
CA LEU A 235 9.43 20.83 9.67
C LEU A 235 9.24 19.92 10.89
N SER A 236 8.92 18.66 10.65
CA SER A 236 8.56 17.68 11.68
C SER A 236 9.27 16.34 11.44
N SER A 237 9.75 15.74 12.50
CA SER A 237 10.16 14.32 12.48
C SER A 237 8.92 13.46 12.49
N LEU A 238 8.86 12.46 11.58
CA LEU A 238 7.73 11.53 11.44
C LEU A 238 8.00 10.25 12.23
N GLY A 239 7.02 9.84 13.03
CA GLY A 239 7.15 8.70 13.92
C GLY A 239 6.45 7.44 13.43
N ARG A 240 5.48 6.95 14.20
CA ARG A 240 4.71 5.75 13.90
C ARG A 240 3.38 6.11 13.29
N ILE A 241 2.82 5.16 12.54
CA ILE A 241 1.46 5.20 11.99
C ILE A 241 0.71 3.95 12.44
N TRP A 242 -0.57 4.11 12.76
CA TRP A 242 -1.46 2.99 13.10
C TRP A 242 -2.91 3.31 12.71
N TRP A 243 -3.72 2.28 12.64
CA TRP A 243 -5.13 2.39 12.27
C TRP A 243 -5.97 1.35 12.98
N SER A 244 -7.26 1.62 13.03
CA SER A 244 -8.29 0.66 13.43
C SER A 244 -9.25 0.42 12.28
N GLY A 245 -9.78 -0.78 12.20
CA GLY A 245 -10.69 -1.16 11.14
C GLY A 245 -10.95 -2.66 11.11
N GLN A 246 -11.56 -3.12 10.02
CA GLN A 246 -11.85 -4.52 9.78
C GLN A 246 -11.58 -4.87 8.32
N ARG A 247 -11.16 -6.10 8.08
CA ARG A 247 -10.89 -6.62 6.75
C ARG A 247 -11.36 -8.07 6.64
N ASP A 248 -12.17 -8.37 5.64
CA ASP A 248 -12.55 -9.73 5.30
C ASP A 248 -11.40 -10.48 4.61
N ALA A 249 -11.40 -11.81 4.70
CA ALA A 249 -10.28 -12.66 4.28
C ALA A 249 -9.89 -12.48 2.78
N ASN A 250 -10.87 -12.27 1.90
CA ASN A 250 -10.63 -12.12 0.45
C ASN A 250 -10.67 -10.65 0.00
N SER A 251 -10.58 -9.70 0.91
CA SER A 251 -10.39 -8.28 0.60
C SER A 251 -8.97 -7.83 0.90
N LYS A 252 -8.58 -6.70 0.34
CA LYS A 252 -7.27 -6.09 0.57
C LYS A 252 -7.42 -4.61 0.88
N ILE A 253 -6.68 -4.15 1.89
CA ILE A 253 -6.53 -2.73 2.21
C ILE A 253 -5.03 -2.43 2.17
N LEU A 254 -4.65 -1.44 1.37
CA LEU A 254 -3.30 -0.89 1.33
C LEU A 254 -3.34 0.53 1.87
N ILE A 255 -2.49 0.81 2.82
CA ILE A 255 -2.28 2.16 3.33
C ILE A 255 -0.94 2.66 2.78
N GLN A 256 -0.89 3.91 2.36
CA GLN A 256 0.32 4.49 1.82
C GLN A 256 0.54 5.88 2.40
N THR A 257 1.81 6.23 2.58
CA THR A 257 2.24 7.57 2.96
C THR A 257 3.25 8.11 1.98
N ARG A 258 3.30 9.43 1.82
CA ARG A 258 4.42 10.18 1.26
C ARG A 258 4.58 11.49 2.00
N SER A 259 5.77 12.06 1.96
CA SER A 259 6.11 13.31 2.63
C SER A 259 6.68 14.32 1.65
N GLY A 260 6.46 15.61 1.92
CA GLY A 260 6.86 16.69 1.04
C GLY A 260 7.37 17.93 1.76
N SER A 261 8.10 18.77 1.02
CA SER A 261 8.62 20.05 1.47
C SER A 261 7.70 21.23 1.13
N ASP A 262 6.69 21.02 0.27
CA ASP A 262 5.68 21.98 -0.14
C ASP A 262 4.28 21.36 -0.21
N ASP A 263 3.27 22.15 -0.52
CA ASP A 263 1.86 21.75 -0.62
C ASP A 263 1.44 21.23 -2.01
N GLN A 264 2.40 21.03 -2.95
CA GLN A 264 2.11 20.66 -4.33
C GLN A 264 2.73 19.32 -4.71
N PRO A 265 2.08 18.19 -4.38
CA PRO A 265 2.61 16.86 -4.66
C PRO A 265 2.59 16.46 -6.14
N GLU A 266 2.02 17.29 -7.01
CA GLU A 266 1.83 17.02 -8.43
C GLU A 266 2.31 18.16 -9.30
N VAL A 267 2.94 17.84 -10.43
CA VAL A 267 3.32 18.77 -11.49
C VAL A 267 2.28 18.70 -12.60
N TYR A 268 1.68 19.83 -12.91
CA TYR A 268 0.65 19.97 -13.93
C TYR A 268 1.25 20.44 -15.25
N TRP A 269 0.89 19.78 -16.35
CA TRP A 269 1.43 20.07 -17.68
C TRP A 269 0.35 20.62 -18.60
N ARG A 270 0.68 21.51 -19.50
CA ARG A 270 -0.20 22.01 -20.56
C ARG A 270 0.43 21.80 -21.94
N LYS A 271 -0.40 21.56 -22.92
CA LYS A 271 0.00 21.48 -24.32
C LYS A 271 0.35 22.86 -24.86
N THR A 272 1.46 22.99 -25.56
CA THR A 272 1.91 24.28 -26.11
C THR A 272 1.25 24.66 -27.42
N GLY A 273 0.53 23.72 -28.08
CA GLY A 273 -0.01 23.87 -29.43
C GLY A 273 1.01 23.63 -30.55
N VAL A 274 2.23 23.24 -30.19
CA VAL A 274 3.30 22.89 -31.12
C VAL A 274 3.60 21.41 -31.00
N GLY A 275 2.96 20.59 -31.83
CA GLY A 275 3.07 19.12 -31.74
C GLY A 275 2.62 18.59 -30.39
N ASP A 276 3.32 17.56 -29.88
CA ASP A 276 3.06 16.93 -28.59
C ASP A 276 3.86 17.55 -27.42
N GLN A 277 4.35 18.79 -27.58
CA GLN A 277 5.12 19.44 -26.53
C GLN A 277 4.23 19.90 -25.38
N GLU A 278 4.65 19.56 -24.17
CA GLU A 278 4.03 19.96 -22.92
C GLU A 278 5.01 20.76 -22.05
N VAL A 279 4.48 21.72 -21.31
CA VAL A 279 5.24 22.54 -20.35
C VAL A 279 4.47 22.62 -19.04
N SER A 280 5.19 22.65 -17.93
CA SER A 280 4.63 22.73 -16.56
C SER A 280 4.47 24.17 -16.04
N THR A 281 4.68 25.17 -16.92
CA THR A 281 4.61 26.58 -16.57
C THR A 281 3.48 27.29 -17.31
N LEU A 282 2.98 28.36 -16.71
CA LEU A 282 2.13 29.35 -17.36
C LEU A 282 2.91 30.14 -18.40
N ALA A 283 2.22 30.97 -19.21
CA ALA A 283 2.86 31.78 -20.25
C ALA A 283 3.86 32.82 -19.70
N ASN A 284 3.71 33.20 -18.44
CA ASN A 284 4.61 34.11 -17.72
C ASN A 284 5.82 33.40 -17.07
N GLY A 285 5.96 32.08 -17.23
CA GLY A 285 7.06 31.29 -16.70
C GLY A 285 6.87 30.79 -15.25
N THR A 286 5.75 31.12 -14.58
CA THR A 286 5.48 30.59 -13.23
C THR A 286 5.03 29.13 -13.29
N PRO A 287 5.37 28.29 -12.29
CA PRO A 287 4.84 26.93 -12.17
C PRO A 287 3.30 26.94 -12.20
N MET A 288 2.72 25.93 -12.81
CA MET A 288 1.27 25.81 -12.95
C MET A 288 0.68 25.18 -11.70
N SER A 289 -0.26 25.86 -11.06
CA SER A 289 -1.01 25.30 -9.93
C SER A 289 -2.13 24.37 -10.41
N ARG A 290 -2.65 23.55 -9.48
CA ARG A 290 -3.85 22.73 -9.70
C ARG A 290 -5.04 23.57 -10.18
N ALA A 291 -5.25 24.73 -9.57
CA ALA A 291 -6.33 25.65 -9.93
C ALA A 291 -6.19 26.16 -11.38
N ASP A 292 -4.99 26.55 -11.79
CA ASP A 292 -4.71 26.99 -13.16
C ASP A 292 -4.99 25.87 -14.18
N TYR A 293 -4.54 24.65 -13.87
CA TYR A 293 -4.74 23.49 -14.74
C TYR A 293 -6.23 23.19 -14.97
N PHE A 294 -7.03 23.13 -13.90
CA PHE A 294 -8.45 22.84 -14.02
C PHE A 294 -9.28 23.99 -14.56
N ALA A 295 -8.78 25.24 -14.50
CA ALA A 295 -9.39 26.38 -15.16
C ALA A 295 -9.20 26.39 -16.70
N MET A 296 -8.18 25.65 -17.21
CA MET A 296 -7.96 25.57 -18.67
C MET A 296 -8.98 24.67 -19.37
N PRO A 297 -9.28 24.92 -20.66
CA PRO A 297 -10.03 24.01 -21.48
C PRO A 297 -9.38 22.63 -21.57
N GLN A 298 -10.20 21.58 -21.58
CA GLN A 298 -9.74 20.18 -21.53
C GLN A 298 -8.76 19.83 -22.67
N ASN A 299 -8.97 20.37 -23.85
CA ASN A 299 -8.13 20.09 -25.03
C ASN A 299 -6.70 20.65 -24.94
N VAL A 300 -6.43 21.61 -24.03
CA VAL A 300 -5.09 22.17 -23.79
C VAL A 300 -4.43 21.61 -22.53
N ARG A 301 -5.16 20.85 -21.72
CA ARG A 301 -4.58 20.16 -20.56
C ARG A 301 -3.65 19.06 -21.05
N GLY A 302 -2.47 18.99 -20.45
CA GLY A 302 -1.50 17.92 -20.65
C GLY A 302 -1.61 16.88 -19.53
N ARG A 303 -0.55 16.13 -19.33
CA ARG A 303 -0.45 15.12 -18.27
C ARG A 303 -0.34 15.76 -16.89
N ILE A 304 -0.55 14.95 -15.86
CA ILE A 304 -0.21 15.23 -14.46
C ILE A 304 0.87 14.22 -14.06
N THR A 305 1.94 14.70 -13.44
CA THR A 305 3.03 13.84 -12.95
C THR A 305 3.27 14.10 -11.46
N GLN A 306 3.89 13.15 -10.76
CA GLN A 306 4.33 13.38 -9.39
C GLN A 306 5.50 14.37 -9.35
N ASP A 307 5.54 15.23 -8.35
CA ASP A 307 6.70 16.08 -8.06
C ASP A 307 7.70 15.29 -7.20
N LEU A 308 8.68 14.67 -7.84
CA LEU A 308 9.70 13.87 -7.14
C LEU A 308 10.88 14.72 -6.64
N ASP A 309 10.92 16.01 -6.96
CA ASP A 309 11.95 16.93 -6.45
C ASP A 309 11.62 17.37 -5.02
N ASN A 310 10.34 17.58 -4.71
CA ASN A 310 9.87 18.06 -3.41
C ASN A 310 9.13 17.00 -2.59
N TRP A 311 8.66 15.92 -3.22
CA TRP A 311 7.87 14.86 -2.59
C TRP A 311 8.53 13.49 -2.75
N SER A 312 8.45 12.68 -1.70
CA SER A 312 8.88 11.28 -1.77
C SER A 312 7.93 10.45 -2.63
N VAL A 313 8.39 9.28 -3.05
CA VAL A 313 7.52 8.22 -3.58
C VAL A 313 6.53 7.76 -2.51
N TRP A 314 5.47 7.07 -2.93
CA TRP A 314 4.55 6.42 -2.00
C TRP A 314 5.20 5.20 -1.35
N HIS A 315 5.17 5.13 -0.03
CA HIS A 315 5.56 3.99 0.79
C HIS A 315 4.31 3.25 1.23
N THR A 316 4.28 1.94 1.04
CA THR A 316 3.09 1.09 1.21
C THR A 316 3.22 0.24 2.46
N TYR A 317 2.11 0.11 3.18
CA TYR A 317 1.92 -0.75 4.34
C TYR A 317 0.76 -1.71 4.04
N GLU A 318 0.91 -2.98 4.39
CA GLU A 318 -0.20 -3.92 4.42
C GLU A 318 -1.10 -3.62 5.63
N TYR A 319 -2.35 -4.05 5.57
CA TYR A 319 -3.32 -3.73 6.64
C TYR A 319 -2.85 -4.19 8.03
N GLU A 320 -2.19 -5.34 8.11
CA GLU A 320 -1.70 -5.93 9.35
C GLU A 320 -0.57 -5.14 10.00
N ASP A 321 0.26 -4.44 9.21
CA ASP A 321 1.43 -3.72 9.70
C ASP A 321 1.10 -2.62 10.71
N GLY A 322 -0.07 -2.00 10.58
CA GLY A 322 -0.48 -0.86 11.38
C GLY A 322 -1.43 -1.17 12.52
N LEU A 323 -1.87 -2.41 12.72
CA LEU A 323 -2.80 -2.75 13.81
C LEU A 323 -2.17 -2.50 15.19
N ASP A 324 -0.88 -2.83 15.34
CA ASP A 324 -0.09 -2.56 16.55
C ASP A 324 0.83 -1.32 16.38
N GLY A 325 0.72 -0.65 15.24
CA GLY A 325 1.52 0.50 14.84
C GLY A 325 2.87 0.13 14.25
N THR A 326 3.21 0.81 13.15
CA THR A 326 4.46 0.65 12.42
C THR A 326 5.14 2.00 12.19
N ARG A 327 6.43 2.00 11.87
CA ARG A 327 7.17 3.23 11.58
C ARG A 327 6.73 3.80 10.23
N ILE A 328 6.64 5.13 10.14
CA ILE A 328 6.47 5.82 8.85
C ILE A 328 7.75 5.65 8.04
N LEU A 329 7.62 5.11 6.81
CA LEU A 329 8.72 4.88 5.88
C LEU A 329 9.02 6.10 5.00
N SER A 330 8.11 7.08 4.95
CA SER A 330 8.33 8.33 4.22
C SER A 330 9.41 9.16 4.90
N PRO A 331 10.35 9.73 4.14
CA PRO A 331 11.50 10.44 4.72
C PRO A 331 11.06 11.67 5.53
N GLY A 332 11.77 11.93 6.61
CA GLY A 332 11.67 13.11 7.46
C GLY A 332 13.04 13.73 7.74
N PRO A 333 13.11 14.99 8.27
CA PRO A 333 11.96 15.83 8.60
C PRO A 333 11.29 16.45 7.37
N ARG A 334 9.96 16.60 7.44
CA ARG A 334 9.14 17.22 6.39
C ARG A 334 8.00 18.04 7.01
N GLN A 335 7.51 19.04 6.29
CA GLN A 335 6.36 19.83 6.73
C GLN A 335 5.03 19.21 6.29
N PHE A 336 5.02 18.53 5.15
CA PHE A 336 3.79 17.98 4.58
C PHE A 336 3.80 16.46 4.56
N VAL A 337 2.64 15.87 4.87
CA VAL A 337 2.39 14.43 4.78
C VAL A 337 1.14 14.20 3.95
N GLN A 338 1.12 13.19 3.10
CA GLN A 338 -0.06 12.78 2.37
C GLN A 338 -0.31 11.30 2.56
N LEU A 339 -1.58 10.95 2.71
CA LEU A 339 -2.07 9.60 2.97
C LEU A 339 -2.90 9.08 1.80
N ARG A 340 -2.80 7.80 1.52
CA ARG A 340 -3.65 7.10 0.56
C ARG A 340 -4.09 5.76 1.13
N ILE A 341 -5.36 5.41 0.90
CA ILE A 341 -5.93 4.12 1.28
C ILE A 341 -6.60 3.54 0.04
N ASP A 342 -6.15 2.36 -0.40
CA ASP A 342 -6.73 1.63 -1.51
C ASP A 342 -7.43 0.38 -0.99
N PHE A 343 -8.70 0.24 -1.32
CA PHE A 343 -9.52 -0.93 -1.02
C PHE A 343 -9.71 -1.78 -2.27
N SER A 344 -9.59 -3.09 -2.08
CA SER A 344 -9.96 -4.09 -3.08
C SER A 344 -10.92 -5.08 -2.45
N SER A 345 -12.13 -5.18 -3.01
CA SER A 345 -13.23 -6.00 -2.49
C SER A 345 -13.63 -7.08 -3.48
N GLN A 346 -14.20 -8.16 -2.99
CA GLN A 346 -14.70 -9.26 -3.81
C GLN A 346 -16.08 -9.71 -3.34
N GLY A 347 -17.12 -9.43 -4.14
CA GLY A 347 -18.50 -9.76 -3.82
C GLY A 347 -18.94 -9.12 -2.50
N LEU A 348 -19.30 -9.95 -1.53
CA LEU A 348 -19.72 -9.50 -0.19
C LEU A 348 -18.55 -9.24 0.76
N GLN A 349 -17.32 -9.50 0.34
CA GLN A 349 -16.14 -9.32 1.16
C GLN A 349 -15.48 -7.99 0.90
N GLY A 350 -15.38 -7.17 1.91
CA GLY A 350 -14.82 -5.84 1.88
C GLY A 350 -13.95 -5.54 3.09
N GLY A 351 -13.68 -4.27 3.29
CA GLY A 351 -12.94 -3.81 4.46
C GLY A 351 -13.33 -2.37 4.80
N GLN A 352 -13.02 -1.96 6.01
CA GLN A 352 -13.25 -0.61 6.50
C GLN A 352 -12.06 -0.12 7.32
N ILE A 353 -11.87 1.18 7.34
CA ILE A 353 -10.98 1.87 8.27
C ILE A 353 -11.83 2.80 9.12
N ASP A 354 -11.72 2.66 10.45
CA ASP A 354 -12.47 3.47 11.41
C ASP A 354 -11.72 4.74 11.77
N SER A 355 -10.40 4.62 11.94
CA SER A 355 -9.52 5.75 12.21
C SER A 355 -8.09 5.43 11.78
N LEU A 356 -7.33 6.47 11.47
CA LEU A 356 -5.90 6.39 11.18
C LEU A 356 -5.19 7.48 11.97
N PHE A 357 -4.08 7.10 12.59
CA PHE A 357 -3.25 8.01 13.39
C PHE A 357 -1.82 7.97 12.89
N PHE A 358 -1.14 9.10 13.00
CA PHE A 358 0.30 9.13 12.95
C PHE A 358 0.88 10.13 13.94
N GLU A 359 2.10 9.85 14.41
CA GLU A 359 2.82 10.71 15.35
C GLU A 359 3.91 11.50 14.66
N TYR A 360 4.18 12.69 15.19
CA TYR A 360 5.25 13.57 14.75
C TYR A 360 5.75 14.43 15.90
N SER A 361 6.95 15.02 15.74
CA SER A 361 7.54 15.94 16.72
C SER A 361 8.05 17.21 16.06
N GLN A 362 7.91 18.35 16.75
CA GLN A 362 8.36 19.68 16.32
C GLN A 362 9.03 20.43 17.50
N PRO A 363 10.18 21.11 17.27
CA PRO A 363 11.00 21.05 16.05
C PRO A 363 11.66 19.68 15.88
N PRO A 364 12.23 19.35 14.71
CA PRO A 364 13.04 18.15 14.57
C PRO A 364 14.28 18.20 15.47
N ILE A 365 14.73 17.04 15.95
CA ILE A 365 15.90 16.89 16.82
C ILE A 365 17.15 17.52 16.18
N VAL A 366 17.32 17.33 14.86
CA VAL A 366 18.36 17.95 14.03
C VAL A 366 17.77 18.39 12.70
N GLY A 367 18.41 19.34 12.02
CA GLY A 367 18.00 19.77 10.68
C GLY A 367 18.13 18.66 9.65
N THR A 368 19.28 17.97 9.63
CA THR A 368 19.51 16.75 8.84
C THR A 368 20.52 15.85 9.56
N ALA A 369 20.37 14.53 9.41
CA ALA A 369 21.34 13.53 9.79
C ALA A 369 21.67 12.69 8.55
N ILE A 370 22.91 12.81 8.05
CA ILE A 370 23.40 12.06 6.88
C ILE A 370 24.33 10.98 7.39
N GLY A 371 24.21 9.76 6.88
CA GLY A 371 25.02 8.65 7.34
C GLY A 371 25.51 7.71 6.24
N GLU A 372 26.61 7.06 6.53
CA GLU A 372 27.22 6.05 5.71
C GLU A 372 27.86 4.94 6.54
N ILE A 373 28.11 3.79 5.93
CA ILE A 373 28.74 2.64 6.58
C ILE A 373 29.96 2.16 5.79
N TYR A 374 31.02 1.78 6.50
CA TYR A 374 32.25 1.21 5.94
C TYR A 374 32.71 0.01 6.76
N PRO A 375 33.20 -1.07 6.10
CA PRO A 375 33.28 -1.27 4.66
C PRO A 375 31.90 -1.51 4.02
N SER A 376 31.70 -1.04 2.77
CA SER A 376 30.46 -1.20 2.01
C SER A 376 30.34 -2.55 1.31
N SER A 377 31.40 -3.38 1.31
CA SER A 377 31.41 -4.72 0.74
C SER A 377 32.22 -5.68 1.60
N VAL A 378 31.63 -6.85 1.91
CA VAL A 378 32.22 -7.85 2.80
C VAL A 378 31.95 -9.27 2.31
N ASN A 379 32.71 -10.24 2.84
CA ASN A 379 32.39 -11.65 2.66
C ASN A 379 31.21 -12.03 3.57
N PRO A 380 30.29 -12.87 3.10
CA PRO A 380 29.14 -13.27 3.88
C PRO A 380 29.56 -14.13 5.10
N ALA A 381 28.85 -13.95 6.21
CA ALA A 381 29.03 -14.63 7.50
C ALA A 381 30.40 -14.42 8.20
N GLU A 382 31.32 -13.66 7.63
CA GLU A 382 32.55 -13.28 8.32
C GLU A 382 32.27 -12.18 9.35
N GLN A 383 32.98 -12.21 10.48
CA GLN A 383 32.95 -11.12 11.44
C GLN A 383 33.82 -9.99 10.93
N VAL A 384 33.17 -8.84 10.74
CA VAL A 384 33.81 -7.63 10.22
C VAL A 384 33.54 -6.48 11.18
N GLN A 385 34.57 -5.66 11.41
CA GLN A 385 34.40 -4.39 12.10
C GLN A 385 33.89 -3.34 11.10
N PHE A 386 32.76 -2.75 11.44
CA PHE A 386 32.13 -1.66 10.67
C PHE A 386 32.31 -0.35 11.41
N THR A 387 32.43 0.74 10.66
CA THR A 387 32.26 2.11 11.14
C THR A 387 30.98 2.67 10.54
N TYR A 388 30.02 3.04 11.37
CA TYR A 388 28.85 3.81 10.98
C TYR A 388 29.09 5.26 11.31
N ALA A 389 29.12 6.12 10.30
CA ALA A 389 29.38 7.55 10.44
C ALA A 389 28.09 8.34 10.24
N VAL A 390 27.84 9.33 11.10
CA VAL A 390 26.70 10.25 10.99
C VAL A 390 27.19 11.68 11.08
N ARG A 391 26.86 12.50 10.09
CA ARG A 391 27.05 13.95 10.15
C ARG A 391 25.73 14.64 10.38
N ALA A 392 25.63 15.35 11.49
CA ALA A 392 24.43 16.06 11.86
C ALA A 392 24.57 17.55 11.53
N ARG A 393 23.56 18.10 10.84
CA ARG A 393 23.37 19.54 10.69
C ARG A 393 22.34 20.01 11.71
N LEU A 394 22.71 20.95 12.55
CA LEU A 394 21.84 21.55 13.56
C LEU A 394 21.58 23.03 13.26
N ASP A 395 20.31 23.38 13.18
CA ASP A 395 19.86 24.75 13.11
C ASP A 395 19.69 25.33 14.53
N ALA A 396 19.69 26.66 14.63
CA ALA A 396 19.57 27.31 15.93
C ALA A 396 18.25 26.96 16.63
N GLY A 397 18.33 26.47 17.87
CA GLY A 397 17.17 26.10 18.68
C GLY A 397 16.79 24.62 18.63
N GLN A 398 17.50 23.80 17.86
CA GLN A 398 17.32 22.35 17.88
C GLN A 398 18.02 21.73 19.10
N PRO A 399 17.39 20.73 19.77
CA PRO A 399 17.90 20.19 21.04
C PRO A 399 19.15 19.34 20.87
N GLY A 400 19.41 18.83 19.66
CA GLY A 400 20.46 17.83 19.43
C GLY A 400 20.06 16.45 19.92
N PHE A 401 21.04 15.53 20.00
CA PHE A 401 20.79 14.13 20.32
C PHE A 401 21.94 13.54 21.14
N ASP A 402 21.64 12.47 21.88
CA ASP A 402 22.58 11.76 22.75
C ASP A 402 22.47 10.23 22.61
N ARG A 403 21.65 9.75 21.68
CA ARG A 403 21.48 8.33 21.39
C ARG A 403 21.38 8.10 19.89
N LEU A 404 22.00 7.00 19.42
CA LEU A 404 21.74 6.40 18.12
C LEU A 404 21.06 5.05 18.32
N GLU A 405 19.98 4.82 17.60
CA GLU A 405 19.31 3.51 17.49
C GLU A 405 19.53 2.99 16.08
N LEU A 406 20.03 1.75 15.96
CA LEU A 406 20.33 1.12 14.68
C LEU A 406 19.60 -0.21 14.55
N ARG A 407 18.98 -0.44 13.37
CA ARG A 407 18.33 -1.69 12.97
C ARG A 407 18.92 -2.21 11.67
N THR A 408 19.10 -3.53 11.61
CA THR A 408 19.67 -4.20 10.44
C THR A 408 19.25 -5.66 10.41
N THR A 409 19.40 -6.33 9.26
CA THR A 409 19.30 -7.80 9.17
C THR A 409 20.65 -8.49 9.41
N ALA A 410 21.73 -7.74 9.59
CA ALA A 410 23.02 -8.27 10.06
C ALA A 410 22.94 -8.70 11.53
N ARG A 411 23.82 -9.60 11.94
CA ARG A 411 24.01 -9.94 13.35
C ARG A 411 25.10 -9.07 13.95
N VAL A 412 24.71 -8.15 14.82
CA VAL A 412 25.65 -7.31 15.58
C VAL A 412 26.13 -8.07 16.81
N GLU A 413 27.43 -8.09 17.04
CA GLU A 413 28.06 -8.88 18.12
C GLU A 413 28.59 -8.00 19.25
N LYS A 414 29.14 -6.83 18.93
CA LYS A 414 29.76 -5.95 19.90
C LYS A 414 29.89 -4.52 19.38
N ILE A 415 29.64 -3.55 20.25
CA ILE A 415 30.01 -2.14 20.00
C ILE A 415 31.44 -1.95 20.54
N ALA A 416 32.32 -1.45 19.68
CA ALA A 416 33.76 -1.37 19.98
C ALA A 416 34.18 0.01 20.46
N ALA A 417 33.75 1.08 19.81
CA ALA A 417 34.09 2.46 20.14
C ALA A 417 33.05 3.46 19.64
N VAL A 418 32.99 4.61 20.28
CA VAL A 418 32.21 5.78 19.83
C VAL A 418 33.15 6.98 19.79
N ARG A 419 33.13 7.73 18.69
CA ARG A 419 33.90 8.96 18.52
C ARG A 419 32.98 10.12 18.10
N ILE A 420 33.23 11.27 18.72
CA ILE A 420 32.64 12.54 18.34
C ILE A 420 33.76 13.45 17.82
N ASP A 421 33.66 13.93 16.58
CA ASP A 421 34.71 14.70 15.89
C ASP A 421 36.09 14.04 15.98
N ARG A 422 36.11 12.69 15.76
CA ARG A 422 37.30 11.81 15.81
C ARG A 422 37.91 11.66 17.20
N GLN A 423 37.30 12.15 18.26
CA GLN A 423 37.73 11.94 19.65
C GLN A 423 36.88 10.83 20.27
N GLU A 424 37.55 9.83 20.84
CA GLU A 424 36.88 8.75 21.55
C GLU A 424 36.17 9.30 22.80
N VAL A 425 34.93 8.87 23.02
CA VAL A 425 34.10 9.29 24.13
C VAL A 425 33.55 8.09 24.90
N ASP A 426 33.21 8.31 26.17
CA ASP A 426 32.50 7.32 26.96
C ASP A 426 31.12 7.05 26.38
N PHE A 427 30.71 5.78 26.34
CA PHE A 427 29.40 5.37 25.84
C PHE A 427 28.83 4.22 26.67
N SER A 428 27.52 4.06 26.59
CA SER A 428 26.83 2.87 27.03
C SER A 428 25.99 2.29 25.87
N ALA A 429 26.07 0.99 25.68
CA ALA A 429 25.35 0.32 24.61
C ALA A 429 24.37 -0.71 25.17
N LEU A 430 23.18 -0.78 24.59
CA LEU A 430 22.23 -1.85 24.78
C LEU A 430 22.20 -2.69 23.51
N LEU A 431 22.68 -3.90 23.63
CA LEU A 431 22.62 -4.94 22.61
C LEU A 431 21.91 -6.14 23.22
N ASP A 432 20.73 -6.47 22.72
CA ASP A 432 19.97 -7.63 23.19
C ASP A 432 20.50 -8.89 22.49
N PRO A 433 21.01 -9.88 23.24
CA PRO A 433 21.45 -11.14 22.64
C PRO A 433 20.34 -11.95 21.95
N GLU A 434 19.06 -11.71 22.32
CA GLU A 434 17.89 -12.35 21.71
C GLU A 434 17.41 -11.59 20.46
N ASP A 435 17.72 -10.28 20.36
CA ASP A 435 17.49 -9.47 19.16
C ASP A 435 18.80 -8.80 18.66
N PRO A 436 19.73 -9.57 18.08
CA PRO A 436 21.01 -9.04 17.61
C PRO A 436 20.90 -8.14 16.35
N HIS A 437 19.68 -7.87 15.91
CA HIS A 437 19.36 -7.03 14.75
C HIS A 437 19.08 -5.58 15.11
N HIS A 438 19.03 -5.28 16.40
CA HIS A 438 18.82 -3.95 16.94
C HIS A 438 19.80 -3.64 18.05
N PHE A 439 20.36 -2.44 18.05
CA PHE A 439 21.10 -1.91 19.19
C PHE A 439 20.87 -0.41 19.36
N SER A 440 21.10 0.07 20.58
CA SER A 440 21.15 1.50 20.87
C SER A 440 22.45 1.86 21.59
N VAL A 441 22.98 3.04 21.29
CA VAL A 441 24.20 3.57 21.89
C VAL A 441 23.94 4.96 22.42
N ASN A 442 24.18 5.18 23.72
CA ASN A 442 24.14 6.51 24.35
C ASN A 442 25.57 7.06 24.45
N PHE A 443 25.71 8.35 24.21
CA PHE A 443 26.96 9.09 24.19
C PHE A 443 26.75 10.54 24.66
N PRO A 444 27.80 11.34 24.91
CA PRO A 444 27.68 12.76 25.26
C PRO A 444 26.87 13.52 24.19
N ARG A 445 25.92 14.36 24.62
CA ARG A 445 24.99 15.08 23.76
C ARG A 445 25.69 15.89 22.66
N VAL A 446 25.25 15.66 21.43
CA VAL A 446 25.66 16.40 20.22
C VAL A 446 24.73 17.59 20.02
N VAL A 447 25.28 18.79 20.13
CA VAL A 447 24.53 20.06 19.97
C VAL A 447 25.20 21.05 19.01
N GLN A 448 26.35 20.69 18.46
CA GLN A 448 27.09 21.54 17.54
C GLN A 448 26.76 21.17 16.09
N ASP A 449 26.62 22.21 15.25
CA ASP A 449 26.42 22.00 13.82
C ASP A 449 27.62 21.30 13.17
N GLN A 450 27.36 20.45 12.18
CA GLN A 450 28.34 19.66 11.43
C GLN A 450 29.16 18.66 12.26
N THR A 451 28.73 18.33 13.46
CA THR A 451 29.39 17.31 14.29
C THR A 451 29.36 15.95 13.59
N LEU A 452 30.51 15.28 13.61
CA LEU A 452 30.67 13.92 13.10
C LEU A 452 30.63 12.93 14.26
N LEU A 453 29.63 12.03 14.24
CA LEU A 453 29.54 10.86 15.11
C LEU A 453 30.01 9.62 14.34
N GLU A 454 30.91 8.84 14.92
CA GLU A 454 31.36 7.55 14.36
C GLU A 454 31.19 6.47 15.42
N ILE A 455 30.58 5.34 15.03
CA ILE A 455 30.39 4.17 15.90
C ILE A 455 31.03 2.96 15.25
N ASP A 456 32.00 2.37 15.92
CA ASP A 456 32.64 1.13 15.50
C ASP A 456 31.97 -0.07 16.17
N PHE A 457 31.59 -1.06 15.37
CA PHE A 457 31.00 -2.30 15.88
C PHE A 457 31.33 -3.51 15.03
N ASP A 458 31.33 -4.69 15.67
CA ASP A 458 31.54 -5.96 15.02
C ASP A 458 30.20 -6.56 14.61
N ALA A 459 30.08 -6.96 13.34
CA ALA A 459 28.87 -7.63 12.84
C ALA A 459 29.15 -8.66 11.75
N ARG A 460 28.16 -9.51 11.47
CA ARG A 460 28.14 -10.46 10.35
C ARG A 460 26.97 -10.18 9.43
N VAL A 461 27.28 -10.08 8.15
CA VAL A 461 26.30 -9.86 7.09
C VAL A 461 26.04 -11.17 6.34
N PHE A 462 24.77 -11.51 6.09
CA PHE A 462 24.38 -12.79 5.47
C PHE A 462 23.73 -12.61 4.11
N VAL A 463 23.20 -11.42 3.83
CA VAL A 463 22.36 -11.12 2.67
C VAL A 463 22.95 -9.97 1.88
N TYR A 464 22.89 -10.06 0.54
CA TYR A 464 23.26 -8.94 -0.33
C TYR A 464 22.33 -7.75 -0.09
N GLY A 465 22.89 -6.54 -0.04
CA GLY A 465 22.12 -5.34 0.16
C GLY A 465 21.54 -5.20 1.58
N THR A 466 22.32 -5.62 2.59
CA THR A 466 21.94 -5.43 4.00
C THR A 466 21.95 -3.96 4.37
N VAL A 467 20.80 -3.43 4.76
CA VAL A 467 20.63 -2.04 5.18
C VAL A 467 20.92 -1.90 6.68
N PHE A 468 21.61 -0.83 7.07
CA PHE A 468 21.83 -0.42 8.44
C PHE A 468 21.08 0.89 8.72
N SER A 469 19.78 0.77 8.96
CA SER A 469 18.92 1.93 9.24
C SER A 469 19.16 2.47 10.64
N ALA A 470 19.42 3.75 10.78
CA ALA A 470 19.61 4.37 12.07
C ALA A 470 18.70 5.57 12.30
N SER A 471 18.50 5.91 13.58
CA SER A 471 17.81 7.12 14.03
C SER A 471 18.60 7.78 15.12
N VAL A 472 18.73 9.11 15.06
CA VAL A 472 19.21 9.93 16.17
C VAL A 472 18.05 10.25 17.10
N VAL A 473 18.29 10.19 18.41
CA VAL A 473 17.25 10.30 19.45
C VAL A 473 17.73 11.23 20.56
N ASP A 474 16.85 12.05 21.08
CA ASP A 474 17.01 12.74 22.35
C ASP A 474 16.46 11.83 23.47
N SER A 475 17.34 11.25 24.27
CA SER A 475 16.94 10.29 25.30
C SER A 475 16.27 10.94 26.52
N GLU A 476 16.30 12.27 26.64
CA GLU A 476 15.69 13.01 27.74
C GLU A 476 14.25 13.46 27.44
N THR A 477 13.79 13.28 26.20
CA THR A 477 12.44 13.68 25.75
C THR A 477 11.68 12.49 25.14
N ASP A 478 10.38 12.67 24.98
CA ASP A 478 9.52 11.72 24.25
C ASP A 478 9.43 12.03 22.74
N GLU A 479 10.36 12.85 22.23
CA GLU A 479 10.35 13.23 20.82
C GLU A 479 10.61 12.03 19.91
N VAL A 480 10.06 12.10 18.70
CA VAL A 480 10.27 11.08 17.69
C VAL A 480 11.71 11.08 17.22
N GLY A 481 12.38 9.94 17.27
CA GLY A 481 13.72 9.77 16.72
C GLY A 481 13.76 10.11 15.23
N GLN A 482 14.76 10.90 14.83
CA GLN A 482 14.92 11.33 13.45
C GLN A 482 15.80 10.38 12.68
N GLU A 483 15.34 9.96 11.50
CA GLU A 483 16.05 9.02 10.64
C GLU A 483 17.33 9.60 10.06
N VAL A 484 18.37 8.75 10.00
CA VAL A 484 19.61 9.04 9.30
C VAL A 484 19.41 8.71 7.82
N THR A 485 19.57 9.71 6.95
CA THR A 485 19.49 9.55 5.49
C THR A 485 20.83 9.10 4.91
N PRO A 486 20.86 8.19 3.92
CA PRO A 486 22.09 7.84 3.22
C PRO A 486 22.77 9.06 2.59
N GLY A 487 24.10 9.11 2.64
CA GLY A 487 24.90 10.14 2.01
C GLY A 487 26.31 10.26 2.58
N ASP A 488 27.19 11.00 1.89
CA ASP A 488 28.59 11.23 2.27
C ASP A 488 28.67 12.04 3.58
N ALA A 489 28.85 11.34 4.69
CA ALA A 489 29.09 11.93 6.01
C ALA A 489 30.58 12.24 6.24
N VAL A 490 31.49 11.48 5.62
CA VAL A 490 32.94 11.61 5.77
C VAL A 490 33.65 11.42 4.43
N ALA A 491 34.08 12.51 3.81
CA ALA A 491 34.78 12.48 2.50
C ALA A 491 36.03 11.57 2.44
N ALA A 492 36.52 11.08 3.56
CA ALA A 492 37.65 10.13 3.62
C ALA A 492 37.21 8.66 3.54
N ILE A 493 35.93 8.37 3.69
CA ILE A 493 35.35 7.03 3.56
C ILE A 493 34.85 6.89 2.11
N LEU A 494 35.18 5.78 1.46
CA LEU A 494 34.71 5.49 0.09
C LEU A 494 33.34 4.81 0.16
N SER A 495 32.36 5.53 0.69
CA SER A 495 30.94 5.14 0.78
C SER A 495 30.09 6.41 0.73
N ASP A 496 28.84 6.30 0.35
CA ASP A 496 27.80 7.34 0.40
C ASP A 496 26.45 6.72 0.74
N ASP A 497 26.47 5.50 1.31
CA ASP A 497 25.28 4.70 1.56
C ASP A 497 25.37 3.97 2.91
N ILE A 498 24.22 3.57 3.41
CA ILE A 498 24.04 2.76 4.63
C ILE A 498 23.83 1.28 4.31
N VAL A 499 24.15 0.86 3.09
CA VAL A 499 23.97 -0.49 2.59
C VAL A 499 25.30 -1.21 2.47
N VAL A 500 25.33 -2.45 2.98
CA VAL A 500 26.49 -3.33 2.84
C VAL A 500 26.19 -4.45 1.86
N HIS A 501 27.09 -4.65 0.92
CA HIS A 501 26.97 -5.65 -0.13
C HIS A 501 27.79 -6.90 0.20
N THR A 502 27.26 -8.07 -0.13
CA THR A 502 27.99 -9.34 -0.19
C THR A 502 28.04 -9.84 -1.62
N ALA A 503 28.81 -10.88 -1.92
CA ALA A 503 28.81 -11.47 -3.25
C ALA A 503 27.40 -11.99 -3.63
N LEU A 504 26.93 -11.66 -4.84
CA LEU A 504 25.63 -12.11 -5.37
C LEU A 504 25.64 -13.61 -5.72
N GLU A 505 26.78 -14.12 -6.13
CA GLU A 505 26.97 -15.53 -6.50
C GLU A 505 27.60 -16.33 -5.36
N GLY A 506 27.27 -17.61 -5.26
CA GLY A 506 27.85 -18.50 -4.25
C GLY A 506 26.80 -19.44 -3.63
N ARG A 507 27.19 -20.11 -2.57
CA ARG A 507 26.38 -21.12 -1.88
C ARG A 507 25.34 -20.47 -0.97
N LEU A 508 24.21 -21.17 -0.77
CA LEU A 508 23.21 -20.82 0.24
C LEU A 508 23.59 -21.36 1.62
N LEU A 509 24.36 -22.45 1.65
CA LEU A 509 24.76 -23.15 2.86
C LEU A 509 26.29 -23.16 2.99
N ASP A 510 26.81 -22.53 4.04
CA ASP A 510 28.26 -22.42 4.29
C ASP A 510 28.60 -22.63 5.76
N ASN A 511 29.93 -22.67 6.07
CA ASN A 511 30.48 -22.78 7.41
C ASN A 511 29.91 -23.94 8.24
N VAL A 512 29.57 -25.07 7.60
CA VAL A 512 29.10 -26.25 8.34
C VAL A 512 30.26 -26.85 9.13
N SER A 513 30.16 -26.75 10.45
CA SER A 513 31.15 -27.24 11.38
C SER A 513 30.50 -27.99 12.54
N MET A 514 31.24 -28.91 13.13
CA MET A 514 30.76 -29.74 14.22
C MET A 514 31.84 -29.94 15.25
N GLY A 515 31.45 -29.91 16.52
CA GLY A 515 32.35 -30.17 17.61
C GLY A 515 31.65 -30.32 18.96
N PRO A 516 32.21 -31.11 19.87
CA PRO A 516 33.38 -31.96 19.72
C PRO A 516 33.15 -33.12 18.74
N ASN A 517 34.23 -33.59 18.07
CA ASN A 517 34.17 -34.76 17.18
C ASN A 517 35.49 -35.56 17.35
N PRO A 518 35.46 -36.77 17.95
CA PRO A 518 34.32 -37.50 18.45
C PRO A 518 33.64 -36.88 19.66
N PHE A 519 32.35 -37.19 19.87
CA PHE A 519 31.62 -36.86 21.10
C PHE A 519 31.25 -38.15 21.86
N THR A 520 31.00 -38.03 23.17
CA THR A 520 30.89 -39.19 24.08
C THR A 520 29.66 -39.00 25.00
N PRO A 521 28.44 -39.36 24.55
CA PRO A 521 27.22 -39.16 25.32
C PRO A 521 27.07 -40.22 26.45
N ASN A 522 27.97 -40.16 27.45
CA ASN A 522 28.02 -41.07 28.59
C ASN A 522 27.44 -40.47 29.88
N GLY A 523 27.02 -39.18 29.85
CA GLY A 523 26.42 -38.49 30.97
C GLY A 523 27.38 -37.94 32.01
N ASP A 524 28.68 -37.85 31.71
CA ASP A 524 29.70 -37.31 32.62
C ASP A 524 29.80 -35.76 32.58
N GLY A 525 29.06 -35.12 31.69
CA GLY A 525 29.07 -33.66 31.47
C GLY A 525 30.17 -33.19 30.53
N ILE A 526 30.98 -34.10 29.96
CA ILE A 526 32.10 -33.76 29.08
C ILE A 526 31.87 -34.36 27.69
N ASN A 527 31.67 -33.51 26.68
CA ASN A 527 31.42 -33.92 25.28
C ASN A 527 30.19 -34.81 25.10
N ASP A 528 29.18 -34.69 25.97
CA ASP A 528 27.94 -35.47 25.89
C ASP A 528 27.06 -35.08 24.68
N GLN A 529 27.32 -33.94 24.08
CA GLN A 529 26.61 -33.42 22.92
C GLN A 529 27.59 -32.87 21.89
N VAL A 530 27.22 -33.01 20.61
CA VAL A 530 27.92 -32.35 19.54
C VAL A 530 27.13 -31.14 19.07
N GLN A 531 27.80 -30.01 18.91
CA GLN A 531 27.20 -28.79 18.34
C GLN A 531 27.42 -28.76 16.84
N ILE A 532 26.33 -28.68 16.09
CA ILE A 532 26.32 -28.56 14.63
C ILE A 532 26.03 -27.10 14.32
N ARG A 533 26.99 -26.42 13.69
CA ARG A 533 26.88 -24.98 13.32
C ARG A 533 26.92 -24.85 11.81
N TYR A 534 26.09 -23.99 11.26
CA TYR A 534 26.06 -23.67 9.82
C TYR A 534 25.52 -22.27 9.60
N ALA A 535 25.83 -21.67 8.46
CA ALA A 535 25.32 -20.40 8.01
C ALA A 535 24.40 -20.59 6.82
N LEU A 536 23.21 -19.98 6.85
CA LEU A 536 22.39 -19.76 5.68
C LEU A 536 22.69 -18.35 5.14
N LEU A 537 22.95 -18.28 3.83
CA LEU A 537 23.38 -17.04 3.16
C LEU A 537 22.35 -16.66 2.09
N ARG A 538 22.22 -15.35 1.83
CA ARG A 538 21.45 -14.81 0.68
C ARG A 538 19.94 -15.12 0.68
N LEU A 539 19.40 -15.62 1.76
CA LEU A 539 17.98 -15.87 1.93
C LEU A 539 17.28 -14.61 2.48
N THR A 540 16.54 -13.92 1.63
CA THR A 540 15.75 -12.73 2.01
C THR A 540 14.40 -13.07 2.62
N LYS A 541 13.95 -14.31 2.44
CA LYS A 541 12.72 -14.87 3.03
C LYS A 541 13.01 -16.22 3.65
N ALA A 542 12.13 -16.68 4.55
CA ALA A 542 12.24 -18.00 5.15
C ALA A 542 12.05 -19.10 4.10
N MET A 543 13.01 -20.03 4.05
CA MET A 543 13.01 -21.16 3.09
C MET A 543 13.04 -22.48 3.86
N PRO A 544 12.48 -23.57 3.31
CA PRO A 544 12.49 -24.89 3.95
C PRO A 544 13.92 -25.34 4.29
N LEU A 545 14.12 -25.71 5.54
CA LEU A 545 15.39 -26.14 6.11
C LEU A 545 15.21 -27.46 6.85
N THR A 546 16.09 -28.44 6.61
CA THR A 546 16.09 -29.72 7.31
C THR A 546 17.50 -30.06 7.78
N VAL A 547 17.62 -30.51 9.03
CA VAL A 547 18.87 -31.03 9.60
C VAL A 547 18.62 -32.41 10.17
N GLU A 548 19.27 -33.40 9.60
CA GLU A 548 19.06 -34.83 9.92
C GLU A 548 20.38 -35.51 10.26
N ILE A 549 20.31 -36.46 11.19
CA ILE A 549 21.37 -37.46 11.43
C ILE A 549 20.99 -38.75 10.71
N ARG A 550 21.93 -39.30 9.95
CA ARG A 550 21.77 -40.56 9.21
C ARG A 550 22.88 -41.54 9.56
N ASP A 551 22.58 -42.83 9.51
CA ASP A 551 23.62 -43.85 9.55
C ASP A 551 24.36 -43.97 8.19
N LEU A 552 25.45 -44.71 8.15
CA LEU A 552 26.25 -44.89 6.92
C LEU A 552 25.47 -45.60 5.79
N ASN A 553 24.34 -46.24 6.08
CA ASN A 553 23.45 -46.81 5.07
C ASN A 553 22.43 -45.80 4.53
N GLY A 554 22.48 -44.55 5.02
CA GLY A 554 21.59 -43.45 4.61
C GLY A 554 20.25 -43.46 5.32
N ARG A 555 19.98 -44.34 6.27
CA ARG A 555 18.76 -44.38 7.06
C ARG A 555 18.73 -43.20 8.06
N LYS A 556 17.62 -42.48 8.14
CA LYS A 556 17.44 -41.40 9.13
C LYS A 556 17.42 -42.00 10.55
N VAL A 557 18.24 -41.40 11.41
CA VAL A 557 18.41 -41.76 12.82
C VAL A 557 17.69 -40.71 13.69
N ARG A 558 17.90 -39.46 13.40
CA ARG A 558 17.33 -38.35 14.14
C ARG A 558 16.97 -37.18 13.22
N ASP A 559 15.81 -36.59 13.42
CA ASP A 559 15.46 -35.29 12.89
C ASP A 559 15.77 -34.22 13.95
N LEU A 560 16.74 -33.35 13.69
CA LEU A 560 17.14 -32.29 14.61
C LEU A 560 16.34 -31.00 14.37
N SER A 561 15.95 -30.76 13.13
CA SER A 561 15.14 -29.62 12.76
C SER A 561 14.51 -29.83 11.37
N SER A 562 13.21 -29.68 11.32
CA SER A 562 12.46 -29.54 10.09
C SER A 562 11.57 -28.30 10.21
N GLY A 563 11.79 -27.31 9.35
CA GLY A 563 11.08 -26.03 9.42
C GLY A 563 11.54 -25.07 8.33
N SER A 564 11.61 -23.80 8.64
CA SER A 564 12.11 -22.77 7.72
C SER A 564 13.25 -21.99 8.33
N GLY A 565 14.20 -21.55 7.50
CA GLY A 565 15.34 -20.74 7.88
C GLY A 565 15.53 -19.51 7.01
N THR A 566 16.04 -18.44 7.58
CA THR A 566 16.45 -17.20 6.92
C THR A 566 17.97 -17.08 6.88
N GLY A 567 18.51 -16.05 6.24
CA GLY A 567 19.95 -15.78 6.23
C GLY A 567 20.49 -15.43 7.62
N MET A 568 21.06 -16.41 8.31
CA MET A 568 21.69 -16.24 9.63
C MET A 568 22.56 -17.44 10.02
N LEU A 569 23.23 -17.36 11.19
CA LEU A 569 23.93 -18.48 11.80
C LEU A 569 22.97 -19.35 12.60
N TYR A 570 23.09 -20.67 12.40
CA TYR A 570 22.33 -21.67 13.12
C TYR A 570 23.26 -22.55 13.95
N GLN A 571 22.75 -22.99 15.10
CA GLN A 571 23.42 -23.94 15.96
C GLN A 571 22.39 -24.92 16.51
N GLN A 572 22.69 -26.21 16.39
CA GLN A 572 21.86 -27.30 16.92
C GLN A 572 22.74 -28.32 17.64
N ALA A 573 22.18 -28.98 18.65
CA ALA A 573 22.87 -30.01 19.40
C ALA A 573 22.31 -31.38 19.11
N TRP A 574 23.17 -32.38 19.01
CA TRP A 574 22.78 -33.78 19.02
C TRP A 574 23.41 -34.50 20.21
N ASP A 575 22.57 -35.20 20.95
CA ASP A 575 22.87 -35.90 22.21
C ASP A 575 23.14 -37.40 22.00
N GLY A 576 23.23 -37.87 20.78
CA GLY A 576 23.43 -39.27 20.45
C GLY A 576 22.15 -40.13 20.55
N LEU A 577 20.97 -39.52 20.73
CA LEU A 577 19.70 -40.25 20.74
C LEU A 577 19.05 -40.29 19.35
N ASP A 578 18.32 -41.34 19.06
CA ASP A 578 17.47 -41.45 17.88
C ASP A 578 16.11 -40.75 18.07
N ASP A 579 15.23 -40.81 17.04
CA ASP A 579 13.87 -40.21 17.13
C ASP A 579 12.99 -40.89 18.17
N ALA A 580 13.32 -42.10 18.65
CA ALA A 580 12.63 -42.79 19.75
C ALA A 580 13.23 -42.45 21.12
N GLY A 581 14.26 -41.63 21.21
CA GLY A 581 14.95 -41.25 22.45
C GLY A 581 15.90 -42.35 22.96
N GLN A 582 16.31 -43.30 22.11
CA GLN A 582 17.26 -44.36 22.47
C GLN A 582 18.66 -43.99 22.01
N LEU A 583 19.65 -44.25 22.87
CA LEU A 583 21.05 -44.03 22.55
C LEU A 583 21.50 -44.92 21.41
N VAL A 584 22.07 -44.31 20.36
CA VAL A 584 22.46 -45.07 19.16
C VAL A 584 23.84 -45.74 19.35
N ALA A 585 24.14 -46.75 18.56
CA ALA A 585 25.40 -47.49 18.67
C ALA A 585 26.64 -46.59 18.38
N PRO A 586 27.79 -46.85 19.02
CA PRO A 586 29.05 -46.13 18.68
C PRO A 586 29.38 -46.35 17.20
N GLY A 587 29.83 -45.26 16.54
CA GLY A 587 30.13 -45.32 15.11
C GLY A 587 30.19 -43.98 14.43
N LEU A 588 30.26 -44.01 13.12
CA LEU A 588 30.19 -42.81 12.28
C LEU A 588 28.75 -42.57 11.82
N TYR A 589 28.34 -41.33 11.90
CA TYR A 589 27.05 -40.83 11.45
C TYR A 589 27.22 -39.69 10.45
N ILE A 590 26.24 -39.52 9.59
CA ILE A 590 26.19 -38.44 8.60
C ILE A 590 25.25 -37.37 9.13
N VAL A 591 25.74 -36.16 9.24
CA VAL A 591 24.90 -34.95 9.40
C VAL A 591 24.58 -34.44 8.02
N ARG A 592 23.28 -34.34 7.71
CA ARG A 592 22.76 -33.79 6.47
C ARG A 592 22.02 -32.49 6.76
N VAL A 593 22.50 -31.40 6.19
CA VAL A 593 21.82 -30.10 6.22
C VAL A 593 21.32 -29.81 4.81
N THR A 594 20.03 -29.55 4.66
CA THR A 594 19.38 -29.30 3.36
C THR A 594 18.57 -28.02 3.43
N VAL A 595 18.74 -27.14 2.45
CA VAL A 595 17.94 -25.94 2.24
C VAL A 595 17.31 -25.99 0.85
N GLU A 596 16.00 -25.71 0.76
CA GLU A 596 15.26 -25.67 -0.50
C GLU A 596 14.98 -24.21 -0.86
N SER A 597 15.36 -23.76 -2.05
CA SER A 597 15.16 -22.40 -2.52
C SER A 597 14.56 -22.38 -3.93
N ASP A 598 14.16 -21.18 -4.38
CA ASP A 598 13.66 -20.97 -5.75
C ASP A 598 14.71 -21.34 -6.83
N SER A 599 16.01 -21.36 -6.46
CA SER A 599 17.13 -21.77 -7.32
C SER A 599 17.45 -23.27 -7.26
N GLY A 600 16.75 -24.04 -6.42
CA GLY A 600 16.95 -25.47 -6.23
C GLY A 600 17.28 -25.87 -4.79
N ILE A 601 17.67 -27.13 -4.62
CA ILE A 601 18.03 -27.70 -3.34
C ILE A 601 19.55 -27.67 -3.19
N GLU A 602 20.03 -27.11 -2.08
CA GLU A 602 21.43 -27.19 -1.67
C GLU A 602 21.56 -28.05 -0.43
N GLU A 603 22.51 -28.97 -0.46
CA GLU A 603 22.73 -29.93 0.63
C GLU A 603 24.21 -29.98 0.99
N LYS A 604 24.47 -30.17 2.30
CA LYS A 604 25.81 -30.41 2.84
C LYS A 604 25.80 -31.64 3.72
N LEU A 605 26.73 -32.53 3.43
CA LEU A 605 26.99 -33.74 4.22
C LEU A 605 28.29 -33.59 5.00
N SER A 606 28.27 -33.99 6.25
CA SER A 606 29.45 -34.02 7.12
C SER A 606 29.39 -35.23 8.04
N TYR A 607 30.53 -35.65 8.58
CA TYR A 607 30.65 -36.85 9.39
C TYR A 607 30.91 -36.54 10.85
N ILE A 608 30.27 -37.32 11.70
CA ILE A 608 30.43 -37.23 13.15
C ILE A 608 30.71 -38.61 13.73
N ALA A 609 31.63 -38.66 14.66
CA ALA A 609 31.97 -39.89 15.38
C ALA A 609 31.38 -39.86 16.79
N LEU A 610 30.62 -40.91 17.13
CA LEU A 610 30.10 -41.17 18.45
C LEU A 610 30.90 -42.31 19.08
N ALA A 611 31.41 -42.10 20.25
CA ALA A 611 32.13 -43.07 21.06
C ALA A 611 31.56 -43.09 22.48
N TYR A 612 31.83 -44.16 23.23
CA TYR A 612 31.47 -44.26 24.64
C TYR A 612 32.73 -44.26 25.50
#